data_7daa5946fdfdcd5c499e4a4ec073a5c1
#
_entry.id   7daa5946fdfdcd5c499e4a4ec073a5c1
#
_cell.length_a   1.000
_cell.length_b   1.000
_cell.length_c   1.000
_cell.angle_alpha   90.00
_cell.angle_beta   90.00
_cell.angle_gamma   90.00
#
_symmetry.space_group_name_H-M   'P 1'
#
loop_
_entity.id
_entity.type
_entity.pdbx_description
1 polymer ?
#
loop_
_entity_poly.entity_id
_entity_poly.type
_entity_poly.pdbx_seq_one_letter_code
_entity_poly.pdbx_strand_id
1 'polypeptide(L)'
;MDHLRAATFLIGDGAFPSNVDAGYFVRRLIRRAIRAGRRLELSENFTHVLAEVVISDYASAYPKLLEQKDAILKSLHEEEEKFRRTLERGEREIEKILSS
;
A
#
# COMPACT_ATOMS: atom_id res chain seq x y z
N MET A 1 2.02 8.30 -6.41
CA MET A 1 0.63 8.11 -6.84
C MET A 1 0.46 6.99 -7.87
N ASP A 2 1.33 6.93 -8.87
CA ASP A 2 1.23 5.90 -9.92
C ASP A 2 1.37 4.47 -9.40
N HIS A 3 2.29 4.25 -8.48
CA HIS A 3 2.48 2.93 -7.87
C HIS A 3 1.22 2.47 -7.13
N LEU A 4 0.59 3.38 -6.41
CA LEU A 4 -0.60 3.06 -5.65
C LEU A 4 -1.80 2.82 -6.56
N ARG A 5 -1.93 3.60 -7.64
CA ARG A 5 -2.98 3.40 -8.62
C ARG A 5 -2.86 2.01 -9.26
N ALA A 6 -1.65 1.63 -9.68
CA ALA A 6 -1.41 0.31 -10.24
C ALA A 6 -1.75 -0.80 -9.25
N ALA A 7 -1.34 -0.64 -7.98
CA ALA A 7 -1.67 -1.62 -6.94
C ALA A 7 -3.18 -1.76 -6.74
N THR A 8 -3.90 -0.64 -6.74
CA THR A 8 -5.36 -0.63 -6.59
C THR A 8 -6.04 -1.45 -7.69
N PHE A 9 -5.63 -1.24 -8.95
CA PHE A 9 -6.19 -2.00 -10.08
C PHE A 9 -5.85 -3.48 -9.99
N LEU A 10 -4.61 -3.81 -9.64
CA LEU A 10 -4.18 -5.21 -9.54
C LEU A 10 -4.93 -5.96 -8.44
N ILE A 11 -5.12 -5.34 -7.28
CA ILE A 11 -5.91 -5.95 -6.20
C ILE A 11 -7.36 -6.13 -6.65
N GLY A 12 -7.91 -5.14 -7.33
CA GLY A 12 -9.26 -5.22 -7.89
C GLY A 12 -9.43 -6.39 -8.85
N ASP A 13 -8.36 -6.78 -9.54
CA ASP A 13 -8.36 -7.95 -10.44
C ASP A 13 -8.05 -9.26 -9.72
N GLY A 14 -7.85 -9.23 -8.41
CA GLY A 14 -7.63 -10.42 -7.61
C GLY A 14 -6.19 -10.68 -7.20
N ALA A 15 -5.25 -9.80 -7.55
CA ALA A 15 -3.84 -9.94 -7.18
C ALA A 15 -3.58 -9.32 -5.81
N PHE A 16 -3.88 -10.07 -4.76
CA PHE A 16 -3.66 -9.60 -3.39
C PHE A 16 -2.18 -9.67 -3.01
N PRO A 17 -1.70 -8.78 -2.09
CA PRO A 17 -0.30 -8.79 -1.67
C PRO A 17 0.12 -10.15 -1.14
N SER A 18 1.26 -10.66 -1.62
CA SER A 18 1.79 -11.96 -1.19
C SER A 18 3.30 -12.02 -1.46
N ASN A 19 3.89 -13.17 -1.15
CA ASN A 19 5.33 -13.39 -1.36
C ASN A 19 5.65 -13.95 -2.75
N VAL A 20 4.64 -14.23 -3.58
CA VAL A 20 4.84 -14.89 -4.87
C VAL A 20 4.09 -14.20 -6.00
N ASP A 21 4.62 -14.31 -7.22
CA ASP A 21 3.97 -13.88 -8.47
C ASP A 21 3.43 -12.45 -8.46
N ALA A 22 2.24 -12.25 -9.00
CA ALA A 22 1.61 -10.94 -9.08
C ALA A 22 1.40 -10.30 -7.70
N GLY A 23 1.13 -11.09 -6.68
CA GLY A 23 0.98 -10.60 -5.31
C GLY A 23 2.26 -10.00 -4.76
N TYR A 24 3.42 -10.56 -5.09
CA TYR A 24 4.70 -10.00 -4.71
C TYR A 24 4.95 -8.65 -5.41
N PHE A 25 4.59 -8.56 -6.69
CA PHE A 25 4.69 -7.31 -7.43
C PHE A 25 3.80 -6.21 -6.81
N VAL A 26 2.56 -6.55 -6.46
CA VAL A 26 1.64 -5.63 -5.78
C VAL A 26 2.23 -5.16 -4.46
N ARG A 27 2.78 -6.08 -3.66
CA ARG A 27 3.41 -5.72 -2.39
C ARG A 27 4.54 -4.71 -2.57
N ARG A 28 5.36 -4.89 -3.59
CA ARG A 28 6.45 -3.96 -3.90
C ARG A 28 5.93 -2.57 -4.27
N LEU A 29 4.85 -2.49 -5.05
CA LEU A 29 4.24 -1.22 -5.41
C LEU A 29 3.73 -0.47 -4.19
N ILE A 30 3.05 -1.18 -3.29
CA ILE A 30 2.53 -0.59 -2.05
C ILE A 30 3.68 -0.05 -1.19
N ARG A 31 4.73 -0.83 -1.01
CA ARG A 31 5.88 -0.43 -0.20
C ARG A 31 6.60 0.78 -0.77
N ARG A 32 6.69 0.89 -2.10
CA ARG A 32 7.26 2.07 -2.75
C ARG A 32 6.42 3.31 -2.48
N ALA A 33 5.10 3.17 -2.52
CA ALA A 33 4.19 4.27 -2.21
C ALA A 33 4.34 4.73 -0.76
N ILE A 34 4.45 3.78 0.17
CA ILE A 34 4.63 4.09 1.60
C ILE A 34 5.94 4.83 1.84
N ARG A 35 7.04 4.38 1.23
CA ARG A 35 8.33 5.06 1.35
C ARG A 35 8.28 6.49 0.82
N ALA A 36 7.61 6.70 -0.32
CA ALA A 36 7.42 8.03 -0.87
C ALA A 36 6.63 8.92 0.09
N GLY A 37 5.59 8.39 0.71
CA GLY A 37 4.80 9.11 1.70
C GLY A 37 5.62 9.50 2.93
N ARG A 38 6.50 8.62 3.41
CA ARG A 38 7.36 8.92 4.55
C ARG A 38 8.36 10.04 4.23
N ARG A 39 8.83 10.13 3.00
CA ARG A 39 9.68 11.24 2.57
C ARG A 39 8.94 12.58 2.62
N LEU A 40 7.62 12.55 2.45
CA LEU A 40 6.75 13.71 2.56
C LEU A 40 6.24 13.92 3.99
N GLU A 41 6.79 13.19 4.95
CA GLU A 41 6.46 13.26 6.38
C GLU A 41 5.02 12.87 6.69
N LEU A 42 4.41 12.00 5.88
CA LEU A 42 3.10 11.44 6.16
C LEU A 42 3.23 10.39 7.27
N SER A 43 2.78 10.71 8.47
CA SER A 43 2.94 9.87 9.65
C SER A 43 1.82 8.85 9.86
N GLU A 44 0.68 9.05 9.24
CA GLU A 44 -0.47 8.16 9.36
C GLU A 44 -0.66 7.31 8.11
N ASN A 45 -1.44 6.24 8.24
CA ASN A 45 -1.76 5.38 7.11
C ASN A 45 -2.55 6.18 6.06
N PHE A 46 -2.10 6.16 4.83
CA PHE A 46 -2.68 6.99 3.77
C PHE A 46 -3.05 6.19 2.52
N THR A 47 -2.57 4.96 2.36
CA THR A 47 -2.77 4.21 1.11
C THR A 47 -4.26 3.99 0.81
N HIS A 48 -5.06 3.67 1.83
CA HIS A 48 -6.49 3.45 1.64
C HIS A 48 -7.23 4.73 1.24
N VAL A 49 -6.78 5.88 1.75
CA VAL A 49 -7.39 7.18 1.39
C VAL A 49 -7.16 7.48 -0.09
N LEU A 50 -5.93 7.30 -0.56
CA LEU A 50 -5.60 7.52 -1.97
C LEU A 50 -6.29 6.50 -2.87
N ALA A 51 -6.41 5.25 -2.40
CA ALA A 51 -7.12 4.21 -3.15
C ALA A 51 -8.60 4.54 -3.32
N GLU A 52 -9.23 5.14 -2.31
CA GLU A 52 -10.62 5.60 -2.44
C GLU A 52 -10.77 6.62 -3.57
N VAL A 53 -9.82 7.55 -3.70
CA VAL A 53 -9.82 8.52 -4.79
C VAL A 53 -9.72 7.82 -6.14
N VAL A 54 -8.80 6.85 -6.26
CA VAL A 54 -8.63 6.08 -7.49
C VAL A 54 -9.91 5.33 -7.85
N ILE A 55 -10.52 4.66 -6.88
CA ILE A 55 -11.76 3.90 -7.09
C ILE A 55 -12.87 4.84 -7.53
N SER A 56 -13.02 5.99 -6.88
CA SER A 56 -14.03 6.98 -7.23
C SER A 56 -13.84 7.50 -8.66
N ASP A 57 -12.59 7.78 -9.04
CA ASP A 57 -12.28 8.35 -10.35
C ASP A 57 -12.51 7.36 -11.50
N TYR A 58 -12.30 6.06 -11.26
CA TYR A 58 -12.32 5.06 -12.31
C TYR A 58 -13.50 4.08 -12.25
N ALA A 59 -14.37 4.18 -11.25
CA ALA A 59 -15.44 3.22 -11.03
C ALA A 59 -16.41 3.12 -12.23
N SER A 60 -16.68 4.21 -12.93
CA SER A 60 -17.59 4.19 -14.06
C SER A 60 -17.01 3.42 -15.25
N ALA A 61 -15.69 3.50 -15.47
CA ALA A 61 -15.02 2.77 -16.53
C ALA A 61 -14.65 1.34 -16.10
N TYR A 62 -14.44 1.13 -14.79
CA TYR A 62 -14.03 -0.16 -14.23
C TYR A 62 -14.88 -0.50 -13.01
N PRO A 63 -16.15 -0.95 -13.22
CA PRO A 63 -17.07 -1.25 -12.11
C PRO A 63 -16.53 -2.24 -11.09
N LYS A 64 -15.61 -3.11 -11.50
CA LYS A 64 -15.00 -4.10 -10.63
C LYS A 64 -14.26 -3.47 -9.46
N LEU A 65 -13.72 -2.26 -9.63
CA LEU A 65 -13.08 -1.52 -8.54
C LEU A 65 -14.07 -1.23 -7.43
N LEU A 66 -15.28 -0.82 -7.78
CA LEU A 66 -16.32 -0.53 -6.81
C LEU A 66 -16.81 -1.80 -6.12
N GLU A 67 -16.97 -2.89 -6.88
CA GLU A 67 -17.38 -4.18 -6.33
C GLU A 67 -16.36 -4.72 -5.31
N GLN A 68 -15.08 -4.50 -5.56
CA GLN A 68 -13.99 -4.98 -4.72
C GLN A 68 -13.45 -3.92 -3.75
N LYS A 69 -14.14 -2.80 -3.62
CA LYS A 69 -13.66 -1.67 -2.82
C LYS A 69 -13.23 -2.06 -1.41
N ASP A 70 -14.07 -2.78 -0.68
CA ASP A 70 -13.77 -3.15 0.70
C ASP A 70 -12.54 -4.04 0.79
N ALA A 71 -12.41 -5.01 -0.12
CA ALA A 71 -11.27 -5.90 -0.17
C ALA A 71 -9.98 -5.14 -0.52
N ILE A 72 -10.05 -4.20 -1.46
CA ILE A 72 -8.91 -3.36 -1.85
C ILE A 72 -8.43 -2.53 -0.67
N LEU A 73 -9.34 -1.81 -0.03
CA LEU A 73 -9.00 -0.93 1.09
C LEU A 73 -8.43 -1.71 2.27
N LYS A 74 -9.02 -2.85 2.58
CA LYS A 74 -8.55 -3.72 3.66
C LYS A 74 -7.14 -4.23 3.37
N SER A 75 -6.89 -4.71 2.16
CA SER A 75 -5.58 -5.23 1.77
C SER A 75 -4.49 -4.16 1.85
N LEU A 76 -4.78 -2.96 1.37
CA LEU A 76 -3.85 -1.84 1.42
C LEU A 76 -3.55 -1.44 2.87
N HIS A 77 -4.58 -1.34 3.69
CA HIS A 77 -4.42 -0.96 5.09
C HIS A 77 -3.58 -1.99 5.86
N GLU A 78 -3.87 -3.27 5.70
CA GLU A 78 -3.13 -4.33 6.36
C GLU A 78 -1.65 -4.35 5.94
N GLU A 79 -1.38 -4.19 4.64
CA GLU A 79 -0.02 -4.20 4.12
C GLU A 79 0.75 -2.96 4.60
N GLU A 80 0.11 -1.81 4.63
CA GLU A 80 0.71 -0.58 5.14
C GLU A 80 1.07 -0.70 6.61
N GLU A 81 0.18 -1.25 7.43
CA GLU A 81 0.42 -1.50 8.85
C GLU A 81 1.65 -2.38 9.06
N LYS A 82 1.71 -3.49 8.33
CA LYS A 82 2.85 -4.42 8.42
C LYS A 82 4.16 -3.74 8.06
N PHE A 83 4.17 -2.99 6.97
CA PHE A 83 5.40 -2.36 6.50
C PHE A 83 5.85 -1.23 7.41
N ARG A 84 4.92 -0.45 7.94
CA ARG A 84 5.27 0.60 8.90
C ARG A 84 5.92 0.01 10.16
N ARG A 85 5.40 -1.10 10.66
CA ARG A 85 6.01 -1.80 11.80
C ARG A 85 7.42 -2.29 11.48
N THR A 86 7.61 -2.81 10.26
CA THR A 86 8.93 -3.26 9.80
C THR A 86 9.91 -2.09 9.74
N LEU A 87 9.49 -0.94 9.20
CA LEU A 87 10.34 0.24 9.13
C LEU A 87 10.70 0.77 10.52
N GLU A 88 9.74 0.83 11.43
CA GLU A 88 9.96 1.29 12.80
C GLU A 88 10.93 0.38 13.54
N ARG A 89 10.80 -0.94 13.35
CA ARG A 89 11.72 -1.91 13.93
C ARG A 89 13.15 -1.69 13.41
N GLY A 90 13.28 -1.51 12.10
CA GLY A 90 14.57 -1.24 11.48
C GLY A 90 15.21 0.04 12.00
N GLU A 91 14.42 1.09 12.15
CA GLU A 91 14.88 2.36 12.71
C GLU A 91 15.40 2.18 14.14
N ARG A 92 14.67 1.43 14.97
CA ARG A 92 15.09 1.16 16.36
C ARG A 92 16.38 0.35 16.42
N GLU A 93 16.54 -0.64 15.54
CA GLU A 93 17.77 -1.44 15.47
C GLU A 93 18.97 -0.56 15.10
N ILE A 94 18.79 0.33 14.14
CA ILE A 94 19.86 1.26 13.73
C ILE A 94 20.23 2.18 14.88
N GLU A 95 19.25 2.72 15.60
CA GLU A 95 19.50 3.58 16.77
C GLU A 95 20.32 2.86 17.83
N LYS A 96 20.00 1.60 18.11
CA LYS A 96 20.77 0.80 19.07
C LYS A 96 22.24 0.65 18.66
N ILE A 97 22.46 0.40 17.37
CA ILE A 97 23.82 0.25 16.84
C ILE A 97 24.58 1.57 16.96
N LEU A 98 23.94 2.69 16.63
CA LEU A 98 24.57 4.00 16.65
C LEU A 98 24.79 4.51 18.07
N SER A 99 23.97 4.12 19.03
CA SER A 99 24.07 4.58 20.40
C SER A 99 24.99 3.72 21.28
N SER A 100 25.40 2.57 20.79
CA SER A 100 26.34 1.68 21.50
C SER A 100 27.83 1.99 21.11
#